data_dff6d54391efa0af6f43528b3db68f39
#
_entry.id   dff6d54391efa0af6f43528b3db68f39
#
_cell.length_a   1.000
_cell.length_b   1.000
_cell.length_c   1.000
_cell.angle_alpha   90.00
_cell.angle_beta   90.00
_cell.angle_gamma   90.00
#
_symmetry.space_group_name_H-M   'P 1'
#
loop_
_entity.id
_entity.type
_entity.pdbx_description
1 polymer ?
#
loop_
_entity_poly.entity_id
_entity_poly.type
_entity_poly.pdbx_seq_one_letter_code
_entity_poly.pdbx_strand_id
1 'polypeptide(L)'
;MDRFIWCRLLLFLSINLWVQPSFSQEKKVVFIILDGIPAGELEASSTPNLDKIAAIGGFAKAYTGGEKGGLSESPTISAVGYNSLLTGTWANKHNVWDNDIAAPNYSYWTIFRLMREAKPNSKLAIFSTWEDNRTKLLGEGLNETGKLNLDFVFDGFEKETLTYPHDSDKDYIRKIDNLVSFEAAHILKTEAPDLSWVYLEFTDDMGHRFGKSQQLTSAIELADQQVGRIWEAVQLREKNFGEEWLIWITTDHGRKAPDFKDHGGQSDSEREIWMVTNAKNLSNRFHSGKAAMVDILPSLVDFLEIPVSETQTKNWDGSSLLKKQ
;
A
#
# COMPACT_ATOMS: atom_id res chain seq x y z
N MET A 1 26.27 -64.23 59.50
CA MET A 1 24.91 -63.62 59.35
C MET A 1 25.11 -62.19 58.88
N ASP A 2 25.25 -62.00 57.57
CA ASP A 2 25.54 -60.70 56.96
C ASP A 2 24.33 -60.21 56.23
N ARG A 3 23.80 -59.04 56.64
CA ARG A 3 22.70 -58.38 56.02
C ARG A 3 23.25 -57.36 55.00
N PHE A 4 23.09 -57.65 53.71
CA PHE A 4 23.32 -56.68 52.65
C PHE A 4 22.16 -55.70 52.57
N ILE A 5 22.42 -54.39 52.74
CA ILE A 5 21.48 -53.29 52.55
C ILE A 5 21.69 -52.76 51.12
N TRP A 6 20.71 -52.97 50.28
CA TRP A 6 20.68 -52.37 48.95
C TRP A 6 20.12 -50.93 49.01
N CYS A 7 21.01 -49.95 48.83
CA CYS A 7 20.62 -48.58 48.66
C CYS A 7 20.18 -48.36 47.17
N ARG A 8 18.88 -48.17 46.89
CA ARG A 8 18.38 -47.77 45.58
C ARG A 8 18.50 -46.24 45.43
N LEU A 9 19.45 -45.81 44.57
CA LEU A 9 19.59 -44.41 44.13
C LEU A 9 18.47 -44.14 43.10
N LEU A 10 17.48 -43.33 43.47
CA LEU A 10 16.49 -42.77 42.54
C LEU A 10 17.12 -41.52 41.90
N LEU A 11 17.50 -41.64 40.61
CA LEU A 11 17.88 -40.49 39.78
C LEU A 11 16.60 -39.76 39.36
N PHE A 12 16.37 -38.60 39.97
CA PHE A 12 15.36 -37.65 39.42
C PHE A 12 15.93 -36.95 38.19
N LEU A 13 15.53 -37.36 37.01
CA LEU A 13 15.71 -36.57 35.75
C LEU A 13 14.77 -35.39 35.79
N SER A 14 15.24 -34.21 36.16
CA SER A 14 14.50 -32.96 35.97
C SER A 14 14.55 -32.59 34.50
N ILE A 15 13.46 -32.83 33.77
CA ILE A 15 13.25 -32.30 32.40
C ILE A 15 12.98 -30.81 32.55
N ASN A 16 13.99 -29.99 32.32
CA ASN A 16 13.81 -28.55 32.12
C ASN A 16 13.15 -28.34 30.78
N LEU A 17 11.82 -28.20 30.74
CA LEU A 17 11.09 -27.67 29.62
C LEU A 17 11.46 -26.19 29.47
N TRP A 18 12.40 -25.92 28.58
CA TRP A 18 12.64 -24.56 28.09
C TRP A 18 11.42 -24.15 27.29
N VAL A 19 10.50 -23.41 27.90
CA VAL A 19 9.47 -22.66 27.19
C VAL A 19 10.23 -21.55 26.45
N GLN A 20 10.48 -21.76 25.17
CA GLN A 20 10.96 -20.69 24.30
C GLN A 20 9.87 -19.63 24.27
N PRO A 21 10.17 -18.38 24.61
CA PRO A 21 9.20 -17.31 24.41
C PRO A 21 8.85 -17.28 22.90
N SER A 22 7.59 -17.51 22.59
CA SER A 22 7.08 -17.30 21.24
C SER A 22 7.13 -15.79 21.00
N PHE A 23 8.21 -15.29 20.41
CA PHE A 23 8.24 -13.94 19.90
C PHE A 23 7.21 -13.89 18.75
N SER A 24 6.16 -13.12 18.94
CA SER A 24 5.27 -12.76 17.84
C SER A 24 6.12 -12.15 16.73
N GLN A 25 5.97 -12.68 15.52
CA GLN A 25 6.69 -12.18 14.36
C GLN A 25 6.33 -10.70 14.16
N GLU A 26 7.33 -9.85 13.95
CA GLU A 26 7.10 -8.42 13.75
C GLU A 26 6.45 -8.18 12.40
N LYS A 27 5.24 -7.60 12.39
CA LYS A 27 4.44 -7.37 11.20
C LYS A 27 4.70 -6.00 10.60
N LYS A 28 4.97 -5.96 9.31
CA LYS A 28 5.30 -4.73 8.56
C LYS A 28 4.55 -4.68 7.24
N VAL A 29 4.26 -3.47 6.80
CA VAL A 29 3.50 -3.23 5.56
C VAL A 29 4.25 -2.27 4.66
N VAL A 30 4.33 -2.61 3.38
CA VAL A 30 4.56 -1.65 2.30
C VAL A 30 3.40 -1.71 1.32
N PHE A 31 2.72 -0.58 1.09
CA PHE A 31 1.75 -0.49 0.02
C PHE A 31 2.23 0.47 -1.07
N ILE A 32 1.94 0.11 -2.32
CA ILE A 32 2.45 0.76 -3.51
C ILE A 32 1.27 1.17 -4.38
N ILE A 33 1.24 2.41 -4.81
CA ILE A 33 0.31 2.91 -5.83
C ILE A 33 1.11 3.17 -7.10
N LEU A 34 0.72 2.48 -8.18
CA LEU A 34 1.18 2.72 -9.54
C LEU A 34 0.06 3.45 -10.28
N ASP A 35 0.28 4.73 -10.59
CA ASP A 35 -0.79 5.62 -11.02
C ASP A 35 -1.36 5.27 -12.40
N GLY A 36 -2.69 5.27 -12.50
CA GLY A 36 -3.45 5.32 -13.74
C GLY A 36 -3.27 4.12 -14.69
N ILE A 37 -3.03 2.91 -14.17
CA ILE A 37 -2.85 1.70 -14.99
C ILE A 37 -4.18 0.95 -15.15
N PRO A 38 -4.77 0.90 -16.37
CA PRO A 38 -5.93 0.07 -16.62
C PRO A 38 -5.62 -1.41 -16.41
N ALA A 39 -6.55 -2.16 -15.80
CA ALA A 39 -6.35 -3.59 -15.52
C ALA A 39 -6.04 -4.41 -16.79
N GLY A 40 -6.72 -4.12 -17.90
CA GLY A 40 -6.46 -4.83 -19.16
C GLY A 40 -5.09 -4.53 -19.76
N GLU A 41 -4.53 -3.34 -19.55
CA GLU A 41 -3.17 -2.99 -20.00
C GLU A 41 -2.11 -3.65 -19.10
N LEU A 42 -2.36 -3.76 -17.79
CA LEU A 42 -1.51 -4.54 -16.90
C LEU A 42 -1.45 -6.01 -17.31
N GLU A 43 -2.63 -6.63 -17.52
CA GLU A 43 -2.75 -8.03 -17.94
C GLU A 43 -2.07 -8.32 -19.30
N ALA A 44 -1.98 -7.32 -20.18
CA ALA A 44 -1.33 -7.42 -21.49
C ALA A 44 0.18 -7.16 -21.45
N SER A 45 0.71 -6.62 -20.37
CA SER A 45 2.13 -6.24 -20.21
C SER A 45 2.93 -7.37 -19.58
N SER A 46 4.26 -7.37 -19.78
CA SER A 46 5.16 -8.31 -19.11
C SER A 46 5.50 -7.81 -17.70
N THR A 47 4.89 -8.41 -16.67
CA THR A 47 5.01 -7.97 -15.27
C THR A 47 5.48 -9.10 -14.35
N PRO A 48 6.67 -9.70 -14.58
CA PRO A 48 7.11 -10.91 -13.89
C PRO A 48 7.31 -10.74 -12.38
N ASN A 49 7.49 -9.52 -11.87
CA ASN A 49 7.63 -9.29 -10.44
C ASN A 49 6.27 -9.21 -9.74
N LEU A 50 5.30 -8.54 -10.35
CA LEU A 50 3.91 -8.56 -9.89
C LEU A 50 3.34 -9.98 -9.93
N ASP A 51 3.63 -10.75 -10.98
CA ASP A 51 3.23 -12.16 -11.11
C ASP A 51 3.78 -13.03 -9.98
N LYS A 52 5.06 -12.85 -9.61
CA LYS A 52 5.67 -13.57 -8.47
C LYS A 52 4.98 -13.25 -7.14
N ILE A 53 4.63 -11.99 -6.90
CA ILE A 53 3.92 -11.56 -5.69
C ILE A 53 2.50 -12.14 -5.69
N ALA A 54 1.78 -12.02 -6.81
CA ALA A 54 0.45 -12.56 -6.98
C ALA A 54 0.39 -14.09 -6.81
N ALA A 55 1.42 -14.80 -7.22
CA ALA A 55 1.51 -16.25 -7.04
C ALA A 55 1.60 -16.70 -5.57
N ILE A 56 2.04 -15.81 -4.66
CA ILE A 56 2.07 -16.08 -3.22
C ILE A 56 0.72 -15.83 -2.57
N GLY A 57 0.08 -14.70 -2.91
CA GLY A 57 -1.19 -14.27 -2.35
C GLY A 57 -2.30 -14.23 -3.40
N GLY A 58 -2.36 -13.18 -4.22
CA GLY A 58 -3.35 -13.08 -5.27
C GLY A 58 -3.27 -11.81 -6.11
N PHE A 59 -3.95 -11.90 -7.25
CA PHE A 59 -4.36 -10.79 -8.11
C PHE A 59 -5.88 -10.72 -8.11
N ALA A 60 -6.44 -9.52 -8.10
CA ALA A 60 -7.88 -9.31 -8.27
C ALA A 60 -8.16 -8.00 -9.02
N LYS A 61 -9.19 -8.02 -9.86
CA LYS A 61 -9.84 -6.79 -10.30
C LYS A 61 -10.71 -6.25 -9.18
N ALA A 62 -10.71 -4.95 -9.03
CA ALA A 62 -11.42 -4.22 -8.00
C ALA A 62 -12.01 -2.94 -8.58
N TYR A 63 -12.64 -2.10 -7.77
CA TYR A 63 -13.18 -0.84 -8.24
C TYR A 63 -12.84 0.35 -7.34
N THR A 64 -12.86 1.53 -7.93
CA THR A 64 -12.83 2.83 -7.27
C THR A 64 -14.06 3.66 -7.64
N GLY A 65 -14.18 4.89 -7.12
CA GLY A 65 -15.23 5.83 -7.55
C GLY A 65 -16.58 5.71 -6.83
N GLY A 66 -16.67 4.95 -5.74
CA GLY A 66 -17.88 4.86 -4.91
C GLY A 66 -19.06 4.16 -5.58
N GLU A 67 -20.28 4.48 -5.16
CA GLU A 67 -21.50 3.96 -5.76
C GLU A 67 -21.98 4.90 -6.88
N LYS A 68 -22.00 4.40 -8.12
CA LYS A 68 -22.39 5.18 -9.29
C LYS A 68 -23.83 5.69 -9.16
N GLY A 69 -24.02 7.01 -9.26
CA GLY A 69 -25.30 7.68 -9.03
C GLY A 69 -25.72 7.77 -7.56
N GLY A 70 -24.90 7.30 -6.62
CA GLY A 70 -25.18 7.33 -5.19
C GLY A 70 -24.45 8.46 -4.47
N LEU A 71 -24.68 8.55 -3.13
CA LEU A 71 -24.07 9.59 -2.31
C LEU A 71 -22.54 9.44 -2.18
N SER A 72 -22.02 8.25 -2.37
CA SER A 72 -20.59 7.97 -2.31
C SER A 72 -19.90 8.05 -3.67
N GLU A 73 -20.61 8.43 -4.74
CA GLU A 73 -19.96 8.63 -6.04
C GLU A 73 -18.79 9.59 -5.91
N SER A 74 -17.62 9.15 -6.36
CA SER A 74 -16.35 9.87 -6.22
C SER A 74 -15.67 9.93 -7.58
N PRO A 75 -15.05 11.06 -7.96
CA PRO A 75 -14.26 11.13 -9.19
C PRO A 75 -13.16 10.05 -9.20
N THR A 76 -12.89 9.51 -10.38
CA THR A 76 -11.76 8.58 -10.60
C THR A 76 -10.50 9.39 -10.91
N ILE A 77 -10.09 10.20 -9.93
CA ILE A 77 -8.95 11.13 -9.96
C ILE A 77 -7.95 10.68 -8.91
N SER A 78 -6.67 10.89 -9.18
CA SER A 78 -5.52 10.40 -8.41
C SER A 78 -5.64 10.66 -6.91
N ALA A 79 -5.66 11.91 -6.45
CA ALA A 79 -5.76 12.23 -5.02
C ALA A 79 -7.03 11.68 -4.35
N VAL A 80 -8.13 11.57 -5.09
CA VAL A 80 -9.40 11.00 -4.60
C VAL A 80 -9.25 9.50 -4.34
N GLY A 81 -8.62 8.77 -5.26
CA GLY A 81 -8.30 7.35 -5.14
C GLY A 81 -7.32 7.10 -3.99
N TYR A 82 -6.24 7.88 -3.90
CA TYR A 82 -5.25 7.74 -2.81
C TYR A 82 -5.90 7.97 -1.45
N ASN A 83 -6.69 9.04 -1.30
CA ASN A 83 -7.33 9.33 -0.02
C ASN A 83 -8.42 8.31 0.34
N SER A 84 -9.08 7.73 -0.66
CA SER A 84 -10.02 6.62 -0.44
C SER A 84 -9.31 5.38 0.10
N LEU A 85 -8.12 5.04 -0.41
CA LEU A 85 -7.26 3.99 0.16
C LEU A 85 -6.82 4.33 1.57
N LEU A 86 -6.29 5.54 1.77
CA LEU A 86 -5.68 5.95 3.03
C LEU A 86 -6.68 6.01 4.19
N THR A 87 -7.95 6.35 3.92
CA THR A 87 -8.99 6.56 4.95
C THR A 87 -10.03 5.45 5.02
N GLY A 88 -10.09 4.56 4.01
CA GLY A 88 -11.15 3.54 3.89
C GLY A 88 -12.53 4.13 3.64
N THR A 89 -12.61 5.37 3.13
CA THR A 89 -13.87 6.11 2.91
C THR A 89 -13.89 6.75 1.52
N TRP A 90 -15.08 7.05 1.00
CA TRP A 90 -15.26 7.74 -0.28
C TRP A 90 -15.22 9.27 -0.11
N ALA A 91 -15.15 10.00 -1.25
CA ALA A 91 -14.97 11.45 -1.29
C ALA A 91 -16.02 12.24 -0.49
N ASN A 92 -17.26 11.77 -0.42
CA ASN A 92 -18.34 12.39 0.36
C ASN A 92 -18.03 12.45 1.87
N LYS A 93 -17.08 11.65 2.35
CA LYS A 93 -16.60 11.64 3.73
C LYS A 93 -15.26 12.34 3.88
N HIS A 94 -14.24 11.90 3.14
CA HIS A 94 -12.89 12.45 3.26
C HIS A 94 -12.70 13.82 2.58
N ASN A 95 -13.66 14.27 1.77
CA ASN A 95 -13.74 15.59 1.13
C ASN A 95 -12.56 15.97 0.22
N VAL A 96 -11.88 14.99 -0.37
CA VAL A 96 -10.94 15.19 -1.47
C VAL A 96 -11.66 14.87 -2.76
N TRP A 97 -11.79 15.86 -3.66
CA TRP A 97 -12.60 15.75 -4.88
C TRP A 97 -11.78 15.89 -6.17
N ASP A 98 -10.55 16.39 -6.04
CA ASP A 98 -9.60 16.60 -7.12
C ASP A 98 -8.15 16.63 -6.61
N ASN A 99 -7.20 16.87 -7.52
CA ASN A 99 -5.78 16.96 -7.22
C ASN A 99 -5.36 18.27 -6.53
N ASP A 100 -6.24 19.26 -6.41
CA ASP A 100 -5.96 20.47 -5.61
C ASP A 100 -5.95 20.17 -4.12
N ILE A 101 -6.67 19.14 -3.68
CA ILE A 101 -6.74 18.72 -2.28
C ILE A 101 -7.09 19.90 -1.39
N ALA A 102 -8.11 20.66 -1.77
CA ALA A 102 -8.37 22.00 -1.20
C ALA A 102 -8.78 21.97 0.28
N ALA A 103 -9.53 20.95 0.71
CA ALA A 103 -10.08 20.89 2.07
C ALA A 103 -10.29 19.45 2.56
N PRO A 104 -9.25 18.67 2.76
CA PRO A 104 -9.37 17.31 3.27
C PRO A 104 -10.06 17.28 4.63
N ASN A 105 -10.94 16.31 4.84
CA ASN A 105 -11.57 16.10 6.12
C ASN A 105 -10.76 15.13 6.98
N TYR A 106 -9.82 15.64 7.74
CA TYR A 106 -8.93 14.86 8.60
C TYR A 106 -9.62 14.18 9.81
N SER A 107 -10.94 14.33 9.96
CA SER A 107 -11.70 13.51 10.92
C SER A 107 -11.78 12.05 10.50
N TYR A 108 -11.63 11.76 9.23
CA TYR A 108 -11.44 10.41 8.70
C TYR A 108 -9.95 10.09 8.67
N TRP A 109 -9.51 9.34 9.67
CA TRP A 109 -8.09 9.12 9.90
C TRP A 109 -7.47 8.22 8.83
N THR A 110 -6.30 8.63 8.36
CA THR A 110 -5.48 7.80 7.49
C THR A 110 -4.87 6.62 8.27
N ILE A 111 -4.46 5.57 7.55
CA ILE A 111 -3.74 4.43 8.14
C ILE A 111 -2.49 4.88 8.92
N PHE A 112 -1.81 5.94 8.49
CA PHE A 112 -0.65 6.50 9.17
C PHE A 112 -1.01 7.09 10.53
N ARG A 113 -2.10 7.87 10.60
CA ARG A 113 -2.60 8.39 11.86
C ARG A 113 -3.06 7.27 12.79
N LEU A 114 -3.82 6.29 12.28
CA LEU A 114 -4.24 5.12 13.06
C LEU A 114 -3.04 4.38 13.66
N MET A 115 -2.00 4.16 12.86
CA MET A 115 -0.78 3.48 13.29
C MET A 115 -0.04 4.29 14.35
N ARG A 116 0.17 5.58 14.15
CA ARG A 116 0.89 6.46 15.09
C ARG A 116 0.17 6.58 16.44
N GLU A 117 -1.15 6.71 16.43
CA GLU A 117 -1.95 6.80 17.66
C GLU A 117 -1.96 5.47 18.44
N ALA A 118 -2.06 4.35 17.73
CA ALA A 118 -2.12 3.03 18.36
C ALA A 118 -0.73 2.51 18.80
N LYS A 119 0.30 2.80 18.01
CA LYS A 119 1.68 2.36 18.19
C LYS A 119 2.64 3.55 18.07
N PRO A 120 2.79 4.40 19.10
CA PRO A 120 3.53 5.67 19.01
C PRO A 120 5.00 5.55 18.58
N ASN A 121 5.62 4.40 18.84
CA ASN A 121 7.02 4.14 18.50
C ASN A 121 7.21 3.46 17.13
N SER A 122 6.13 3.25 16.36
CA SER A 122 6.24 2.68 15.03
C SER A 122 6.99 3.60 14.08
N LYS A 123 7.82 3.01 13.20
CA LYS A 123 8.50 3.73 12.14
C LYS A 123 7.58 3.86 10.93
N LEU A 124 7.31 5.08 10.50
CA LEU A 124 6.43 5.40 9.38
C LEU A 124 7.25 6.00 8.24
N ALA A 125 7.00 5.58 7.00
CA ALA A 125 7.75 6.02 5.83
C ALA A 125 6.85 6.39 4.64
N ILE A 126 7.23 7.44 3.91
CA ILE A 126 6.67 7.78 2.60
C ILE A 126 7.78 7.97 1.59
N PHE A 127 7.58 7.41 0.40
CA PHE A 127 8.43 7.55 -0.78
C PHE A 127 7.52 7.93 -1.95
N SER A 128 7.56 9.16 -2.38
CA SER A 128 6.54 9.68 -3.28
C SER A 128 7.13 10.58 -4.35
N THR A 129 6.66 10.40 -5.58
CA THR A 129 6.97 11.30 -6.69
C THR A 129 6.22 12.63 -6.54
N TRP A 130 5.16 12.67 -5.75
CA TRP A 130 4.35 13.85 -5.51
C TRP A 130 4.31 14.23 -4.01
N GLU A 131 4.82 15.42 -3.65
CA GLU A 131 4.93 15.89 -2.26
C GLU A 131 3.58 16.10 -1.57
N ASP A 132 2.52 16.46 -2.31
CA ASP A 132 1.19 16.72 -1.74
C ASP A 132 0.56 15.46 -1.13
N ASN A 133 1.02 14.27 -1.47
CA ASN A 133 0.68 13.03 -0.80
C ASN A 133 1.01 13.09 0.70
N ARG A 134 2.16 13.63 1.07
CA ARG A 134 2.56 13.81 2.46
C ARG A 134 1.95 15.06 3.09
N THR A 135 2.12 16.19 2.42
CA THR A 135 1.82 17.50 3.01
C THR A 135 0.32 17.78 3.13
N LYS A 136 -0.48 17.25 2.18
CA LYS A 136 -1.93 17.47 2.13
C LYS A 136 -2.74 16.20 2.47
N LEU A 137 -2.48 15.04 1.84
CA LEU A 137 -3.28 13.85 2.10
C LEU A 137 -3.00 13.26 3.48
N LEU A 138 -1.73 13.05 3.84
CA LEU A 138 -1.39 12.66 5.21
C LEU A 138 -1.50 13.81 6.19
N GLY A 139 -1.31 15.06 5.73
CA GLY A 139 -1.35 16.26 6.55
C GLY A 139 -0.28 16.24 7.63
N GLU A 140 0.97 15.87 7.27
CA GLU A 140 2.07 15.82 8.22
C GLU A 140 2.25 17.15 8.95
N GLY A 141 2.40 17.09 10.27
CA GLY A 141 2.61 18.25 11.13
C GLY A 141 1.37 19.08 11.46
N LEU A 142 0.22 18.85 10.81
CA LEU A 142 -1.00 19.60 11.07
C LEU A 142 -1.61 19.25 12.42
N ASN A 143 -2.25 20.23 13.07
CA ASN A 143 -2.97 19.98 14.32
C ASN A 143 -4.15 19.02 14.12
N GLU A 144 -4.83 19.11 12.98
CA GLU A 144 -5.99 18.32 12.59
C GLU A 144 -5.65 16.83 12.44
N THR A 145 -4.40 16.52 12.16
CA THR A 145 -3.90 15.13 12.07
C THR A 145 -3.24 14.64 13.35
N GLY A 146 -3.34 15.39 14.46
CA GLY A 146 -2.65 15.08 15.71
C GLY A 146 -1.14 15.34 15.64
N LYS A 147 -0.70 16.24 14.77
CA LYS A 147 0.72 16.50 14.47
C LYS A 147 1.46 15.24 14.02
N LEU A 148 0.80 14.48 13.13
CA LEU A 148 1.43 13.28 12.53
C LEU A 148 2.83 13.65 12.03
N ASN A 149 3.81 12.87 12.41
CA ASN A 149 5.17 12.94 11.87
C ASN A 149 5.57 11.59 11.29
N LEU A 150 6.35 11.64 10.22
CA LEU A 150 6.92 10.47 9.58
C LEU A 150 8.41 10.36 9.95
N ASP A 151 8.91 9.13 10.04
CA ASP A 151 10.29 8.87 10.41
C ASP A 151 11.21 8.90 9.19
N PHE A 152 10.69 8.52 8.01
CA PHE A 152 11.40 8.54 6.74
C PHE A 152 10.53 9.21 5.68
N VAL A 153 11.06 10.26 5.09
CA VAL A 153 10.41 11.06 4.05
C VAL A 153 11.31 11.18 2.84
N PHE A 154 10.79 10.83 1.68
CA PHE A 154 11.52 10.94 0.42
C PHE A 154 10.56 11.37 -0.69
N ASP A 155 10.40 12.69 -0.87
CA ASP A 155 9.49 13.32 -1.84
C ASP A 155 9.97 14.74 -2.21
N GLY A 156 9.18 15.46 -3.01
CA GLY A 156 9.40 16.86 -3.37
C GLY A 156 10.34 17.08 -4.56
N PHE A 157 10.82 16.03 -5.19
CA PHE A 157 11.77 16.11 -6.33
C PHE A 157 11.13 16.69 -7.58
N GLU A 158 9.82 16.59 -7.73
CA GLU A 158 9.06 17.20 -8.83
C GLU A 158 9.13 18.74 -8.82
N LYS A 159 9.55 19.32 -7.70
CA LYS A 159 9.78 20.78 -7.53
C LYS A 159 11.24 21.20 -7.78
N GLU A 160 12.15 20.24 -7.86
CA GLU A 160 13.60 20.44 -8.05
C GLU A 160 13.96 20.59 -9.53
N THR A 161 13.48 21.68 -10.15
CA THR A 161 13.61 21.92 -11.61
C THR A 161 15.03 22.08 -12.13
N LEU A 162 16.02 22.27 -11.26
CA LEU A 162 17.44 22.29 -11.64
C LEU A 162 17.99 20.89 -11.87
N THR A 163 17.68 19.96 -10.98
CA THR A 163 18.11 18.55 -11.06
C THR A 163 17.20 17.75 -11.99
N TYR A 164 15.91 18.04 -11.96
CA TYR A 164 14.86 17.39 -12.74
C TYR A 164 14.12 18.43 -13.59
N PRO A 165 14.76 18.99 -14.65
CA PRO A 165 14.13 19.99 -15.50
C PRO A 165 12.92 19.39 -16.20
N HIS A 166 11.78 20.09 -16.08
CA HIS A 166 10.54 19.63 -16.68
C HIS A 166 10.67 19.59 -18.21
N ASP A 167 10.35 18.46 -18.79
CA ASP A 167 10.35 18.23 -20.22
C ASP A 167 8.98 17.73 -20.71
N SER A 168 8.74 17.87 -22.02
CA SER A 168 7.47 17.46 -22.63
C SER A 168 7.26 15.94 -22.62
N ASP A 169 8.33 15.18 -22.47
CA ASP A 169 8.30 13.71 -22.51
C ASP A 169 8.09 13.10 -21.13
N LYS A 170 8.07 13.96 -20.09
CA LYS A 170 7.91 13.54 -18.69
C LYS A 170 9.05 12.59 -18.23
N ASP A 171 10.21 12.68 -18.89
CA ASP A 171 11.37 11.88 -18.53
C ASP A 171 11.89 12.23 -17.13
N TYR A 172 11.67 13.46 -16.68
CA TYR A 172 11.97 13.86 -15.30
C TYR A 172 11.15 13.07 -14.28
N ILE A 173 9.85 12.80 -14.51
CA ILE A 173 9.00 11.96 -13.64
C ILE A 173 9.51 10.52 -13.64
N ARG A 174 9.84 9.96 -14.81
CA ARG A 174 10.44 8.62 -14.93
C ARG A 174 11.72 8.49 -14.07
N LYS A 175 12.56 9.53 -14.08
CA LYS A 175 13.79 9.57 -13.27
C LYS A 175 13.50 9.66 -11.79
N ILE A 176 12.50 10.47 -11.40
CA ILE A 176 12.08 10.60 -10.00
C ILE A 176 11.47 9.27 -9.50
N ASP A 177 10.59 8.64 -10.25
CA ASP A 177 10.04 7.31 -9.90
C ASP A 177 11.15 6.27 -9.69
N ASN A 178 12.17 6.29 -10.55
CA ASN A 178 13.30 5.39 -10.39
C ASN A 178 14.09 5.69 -9.10
N LEU A 179 14.30 6.95 -8.77
CA LEU A 179 14.96 7.38 -7.54
C LEU A 179 14.14 7.01 -6.31
N VAL A 180 12.83 7.32 -6.32
CA VAL A 180 11.86 7.01 -5.24
C VAL A 180 11.84 5.51 -4.95
N SER A 181 11.72 4.67 -5.98
CA SER A 181 11.71 3.21 -5.79
C SER A 181 13.05 2.64 -5.30
N PHE A 182 14.17 3.29 -5.67
CA PHE A 182 15.50 2.93 -5.17
C PHE A 182 15.63 3.22 -3.68
N GLU A 183 15.23 4.42 -3.27
CA GLU A 183 15.32 4.83 -1.86
C GLU A 183 14.32 4.03 -1.01
N ALA A 184 13.12 3.78 -1.50
CA ALA A 184 12.17 2.90 -0.83
C ALA A 184 12.79 1.52 -0.54
N ALA A 185 13.37 0.87 -1.56
CA ALA A 185 14.03 -0.41 -1.38
C ALA A 185 15.23 -0.35 -0.41
N HIS A 186 16.00 0.74 -0.45
CA HIS A 186 17.13 0.95 0.47
C HIS A 186 16.67 1.05 1.93
N ILE A 187 15.72 1.94 2.22
CA ILE A 187 15.20 2.16 3.58
C ILE A 187 14.43 0.95 4.10
N LEU A 188 13.62 0.29 3.27
CA LEU A 188 12.97 -0.97 3.65
C LEU A 188 14.00 -2.02 4.08
N LYS A 189 15.09 -2.14 3.35
CA LYS A 189 16.16 -3.10 3.65
C LYS A 189 16.93 -2.76 4.93
N THR A 190 17.28 -1.48 5.15
CA THR A 190 18.18 -1.04 6.23
C THR A 190 17.46 -0.68 7.51
N GLU A 191 16.32 0.01 7.43
CA GLU A 191 15.58 0.59 8.56
C GLU A 191 14.30 -0.17 8.91
N ALA A 192 13.72 -0.89 7.92
CA ALA A 192 12.51 -1.68 8.05
C ALA A 192 11.34 -0.93 8.73
N PRO A 193 10.83 0.16 8.14
CA PRO A 193 9.68 0.86 8.69
C PRO A 193 8.50 -0.10 8.86
N ASP A 194 7.65 0.17 9.87
CA ASP A 194 6.49 -0.68 10.17
C ASP A 194 5.35 -0.48 9.17
N LEU A 195 5.25 0.74 8.63
CA LEU A 195 4.30 1.10 7.59
C LEU A 195 4.96 2.02 6.58
N SER A 196 4.90 1.65 5.30
CA SER A 196 5.48 2.41 4.20
C SER A 196 4.48 2.60 3.07
N TRP A 197 4.43 3.80 2.52
CA TRP A 197 3.72 4.13 1.29
C TRP A 197 4.70 4.48 0.19
N VAL A 198 4.60 3.82 -0.96
CA VAL A 198 5.35 4.14 -2.17
C VAL A 198 4.36 4.59 -3.24
N TYR A 199 4.64 5.73 -3.88
CA TYR A 199 3.85 6.28 -4.97
C TYR A 199 4.71 6.57 -6.18
N LEU A 200 4.32 6.04 -7.35
CA LEU A 200 4.99 6.19 -8.64
C LEU A 200 4.00 6.71 -9.68
N GLU A 201 4.37 7.76 -10.42
CA GLU A 201 3.47 8.57 -11.26
C GLU A 201 3.61 8.30 -12.77
N PHE A 202 4.78 7.88 -13.26
CA PHE A 202 5.13 7.90 -14.68
C PHE A 202 4.15 7.14 -15.60
N THR A 203 3.49 6.11 -15.10
CA THR A 203 2.49 5.35 -15.86
C THR A 203 1.28 6.19 -16.22
N ASP A 204 0.85 7.10 -15.33
CA ASP A 204 -0.24 8.03 -15.58
C ASP A 204 0.10 9.05 -16.66
N ASP A 205 1.29 9.67 -16.60
CA ASP A 205 1.78 10.58 -17.62
C ASP A 205 1.82 9.93 -19.02
N MET A 206 2.25 8.66 -19.10
CA MET A 206 2.29 7.92 -20.37
C MET A 206 0.87 7.61 -20.86
N GLY A 207 -0.05 7.30 -19.94
CA GLY A 207 -1.46 7.13 -20.24
C GLY A 207 -2.07 8.40 -20.83
N HIS A 208 -1.92 9.54 -20.16
CA HIS A 208 -2.44 10.83 -20.63
C HIS A 208 -1.92 11.21 -22.02
N ARG A 209 -0.65 10.98 -22.24
CA ARG A 209 -0.01 11.38 -23.49
C ARG A 209 -0.33 10.45 -24.65
N PHE A 210 -0.24 9.15 -24.43
CA PHE A 210 -0.26 8.17 -25.51
C PHE A 210 -1.50 7.24 -25.48
N GLY A 211 -2.23 7.19 -24.38
CA GLY A 211 -3.33 6.26 -24.20
C GLY A 211 -2.86 4.80 -24.27
N LYS A 212 -3.71 3.94 -24.82
CA LYS A 212 -3.35 2.54 -25.09
C LYS A 212 -2.26 2.46 -26.17
N SER A 213 -1.02 2.20 -25.76
CA SER A 213 0.16 2.33 -26.62
C SER A 213 1.35 1.51 -26.08
N GLN A 214 2.36 1.33 -26.94
CA GLN A 214 3.64 0.71 -26.54
C GLN A 214 4.36 1.54 -25.46
N GLN A 215 4.18 2.86 -25.45
CA GLN A 215 4.78 3.74 -24.44
C GLN A 215 4.18 3.46 -23.05
N LEU A 216 2.87 3.30 -22.94
CA LEU A 216 2.22 2.89 -21.70
C LEU A 216 2.65 1.48 -21.27
N THR A 217 2.67 0.53 -22.20
CA THR A 217 3.19 -0.84 -21.92
C THR A 217 4.60 -0.79 -21.35
N SER A 218 5.52 -0.02 -21.99
CA SER A 218 6.90 0.10 -21.51
C SER A 218 7.00 0.78 -20.14
N ALA A 219 6.12 1.73 -19.82
CA ALA A 219 6.05 2.35 -18.50
C ALA A 219 5.55 1.36 -17.43
N ILE A 220 4.57 0.52 -17.76
CA ILE A 220 4.08 -0.55 -16.86
C ILE A 220 5.19 -1.57 -16.59
N GLU A 221 5.93 -2.01 -17.62
CA GLU A 221 7.06 -2.94 -17.48
C GLU A 221 8.19 -2.33 -16.64
N LEU A 222 8.43 -1.01 -16.74
CA LEU A 222 9.37 -0.30 -15.87
C LEU A 222 8.88 -0.25 -14.43
N ALA A 223 7.60 0.04 -14.21
CA ALA A 223 6.99 0.04 -12.88
C ALA A 223 7.07 -1.35 -12.22
N ASP A 224 6.89 -2.44 -12.99
CA ASP A 224 7.11 -3.80 -12.50
C ASP A 224 8.54 -4.03 -12.02
N GLN A 225 9.56 -3.51 -12.75
CA GLN A 225 10.95 -3.60 -12.30
C GLN A 225 11.20 -2.80 -11.01
N GLN A 226 10.54 -1.65 -10.86
CA GLN A 226 10.62 -0.82 -9.65
C GLN A 226 9.98 -1.54 -8.45
N VAL A 227 8.82 -2.18 -8.65
CA VAL A 227 8.19 -3.06 -7.64
C VAL A 227 9.09 -4.24 -7.31
N GLY A 228 9.72 -4.85 -8.31
CA GLY A 228 10.66 -5.96 -8.13
C GLY A 228 11.79 -5.63 -7.15
N ARG A 229 12.35 -4.44 -7.25
CA ARG A 229 13.41 -3.91 -6.37
C ARG A 229 12.95 -3.80 -4.91
N ILE A 230 11.72 -3.31 -4.72
CA ILE A 230 11.08 -3.19 -3.39
C ILE A 230 10.78 -4.59 -2.83
N TRP A 231 10.28 -5.48 -3.66
CA TRP A 231 9.98 -6.85 -3.27
C TRP A 231 11.23 -7.63 -2.84
N GLU A 232 12.34 -7.46 -3.54
CA GLU A 232 13.64 -8.05 -3.13
C GLU A 232 14.08 -7.57 -1.75
N ALA A 233 13.89 -6.28 -1.43
CA ALA A 233 14.18 -5.74 -0.10
C ALA A 233 13.32 -6.40 0.98
N VAL A 234 12.01 -6.54 0.74
CA VAL A 234 11.06 -7.24 1.63
C VAL A 234 11.49 -8.69 1.87
N GLN A 235 11.77 -9.44 0.81
CA GLN A 235 12.20 -10.84 0.92
C GLN A 235 13.52 -11.01 1.72
N LEU A 236 14.46 -10.06 1.56
CA LEU A 236 15.70 -10.05 2.34
C LEU A 236 15.43 -9.82 3.83
N ARG A 237 14.45 -8.96 4.17
CA ARG A 237 14.04 -8.72 5.56
C ARG A 237 13.40 -9.97 6.17
N GLU A 238 12.41 -10.54 5.50
CA GLU A 238 11.76 -11.78 5.94
C GLU A 238 12.79 -12.89 6.21
N LYS A 239 13.72 -13.10 5.26
CA LYS A 239 14.72 -14.15 5.34
C LYS A 239 15.73 -13.95 6.47
N ASN A 240 16.21 -12.70 6.67
CA ASN A 240 17.34 -12.42 7.55
C ASN A 240 16.92 -12.07 8.99
N PHE A 241 15.71 -11.54 9.18
CA PHE A 241 15.24 -11.01 10.46
C PHE A 241 13.99 -11.73 10.98
N GLY A 242 13.36 -12.59 10.16
CA GLY A 242 12.16 -13.32 10.54
C GLY A 242 10.93 -12.42 10.68
N GLU A 243 10.92 -11.25 10.05
CA GLU A 243 9.78 -10.34 10.00
C GLU A 243 8.68 -10.92 9.10
N GLU A 244 7.43 -10.50 9.32
CA GLU A 244 6.28 -10.82 8.46
C GLU A 244 5.88 -9.57 7.69
N TRP A 245 6.07 -9.58 6.37
CA TRP A 245 5.78 -8.44 5.53
C TRP A 245 4.54 -8.66 4.67
N LEU A 246 3.65 -7.68 4.69
CA LEU A 246 2.59 -7.55 3.70
C LEU A 246 3.00 -6.51 2.65
N ILE A 247 3.05 -6.93 1.39
CA ILE A 247 3.11 -6.01 0.27
C ILE A 247 1.73 -5.94 -0.40
N TRP A 248 1.26 -4.72 -0.66
CA TRP A 248 0.00 -4.45 -1.34
C TRP A 248 0.22 -3.46 -2.46
N ILE A 249 -0.04 -3.85 -3.70
CA ILE A 249 0.16 -3.02 -4.88
C ILE A 249 -1.20 -2.81 -5.54
N THR A 250 -1.48 -1.58 -5.94
CA THR A 250 -2.72 -1.22 -6.64
C THR A 250 -2.49 -0.05 -7.59
N THR A 251 -3.48 0.23 -8.42
CA THR A 251 -3.63 1.51 -9.12
C THR A 251 -4.82 2.26 -8.51
N ASP A 252 -4.88 3.55 -8.67
CA ASP A 252 -5.90 4.42 -8.06
C ASP A 252 -7.14 4.59 -8.95
N HIS A 253 -6.99 4.52 -10.27
CA HIS A 253 -8.06 4.55 -11.26
C HIS A 253 -7.66 3.83 -12.55
N GLY A 254 -8.64 3.49 -13.36
CA GLY A 254 -8.45 3.12 -14.73
C GLY A 254 -8.56 4.33 -15.67
N ARG A 255 -8.86 4.10 -16.94
CA ARG A 255 -8.89 5.16 -17.96
C ARG A 255 -10.10 5.06 -18.87
N LYS A 256 -10.55 6.20 -19.39
CA LYS A 256 -11.72 6.31 -20.24
C LYS A 256 -11.47 5.70 -21.62
N ALA A 257 -12.25 4.67 -21.95
CA ALA A 257 -12.23 4.10 -23.29
C ALA A 257 -12.85 5.10 -24.33
N PRO A 258 -12.48 5.05 -25.64
CA PRO A 258 -11.64 3.99 -26.25
C PRO A 258 -10.14 4.30 -26.28
N ASP A 259 -9.70 5.56 -26.10
CA ASP A 259 -8.32 5.97 -26.29
C ASP A 259 -7.45 5.86 -25.03
N PHE A 260 -8.07 5.71 -23.86
CA PHE A 260 -7.41 5.56 -22.57
C PHE A 260 -6.48 6.73 -22.20
N LYS A 261 -6.78 7.96 -22.67
CA LYS A 261 -6.00 9.16 -22.37
C LYS A 261 -6.49 9.90 -21.12
N ASP A 262 -7.80 9.88 -20.90
CA ASP A 262 -8.44 10.62 -19.82
C ASP A 262 -9.00 9.69 -18.73
N HIS A 263 -9.29 10.28 -17.59
CA HIS A 263 -9.96 9.67 -16.44
C HIS A 263 -10.72 10.74 -15.65
N GLY A 264 -11.36 10.39 -14.53
CA GLY A 264 -12.10 11.33 -13.67
C GLY A 264 -13.60 11.12 -13.68
N GLY A 265 -14.11 10.31 -14.62
CA GLY A 265 -15.54 10.02 -14.79
C GLY A 265 -15.97 8.73 -14.09
N GLN A 266 -17.13 8.21 -14.54
CA GLN A 266 -17.80 7.05 -13.96
C GLN A 266 -18.01 5.91 -14.97
N SER A 267 -17.22 5.87 -16.05
CA SER A 267 -17.25 4.71 -16.94
C SER A 267 -16.68 3.48 -16.24
N ASP A 268 -17.10 2.30 -16.65
CA ASP A 268 -16.62 1.06 -16.04
C ASP A 268 -15.10 0.93 -16.17
N SER A 269 -14.53 1.38 -17.29
CA SER A 269 -13.08 1.33 -17.52
C SER A 269 -12.28 2.35 -16.70
N GLU A 270 -12.86 3.48 -16.28
CA GLU A 270 -12.23 4.43 -15.35
C GLU A 270 -12.30 3.93 -13.91
N ARG A 271 -13.36 3.20 -13.58
CA ARG A 271 -13.59 2.67 -12.24
C ARG A 271 -12.88 1.36 -11.97
N GLU A 272 -12.53 0.59 -13.02
CA GLU A 272 -11.83 -0.68 -12.88
C GLU A 272 -10.38 -0.43 -12.45
N ILE A 273 -10.04 -0.95 -11.28
CA ILE A 273 -8.68 -1.01 -10.75
C ILE A 273 -8.27 -2.46 -10.52
N TRP A 274 -7.06 -2.67 -10.06
CA TRP A 274 -6.54 -4.00 -9.74
C TRP A 274 -5.76 -3.96 -8.44
N MET A 275 -5.59 -5.12 -7.82
CA MET A 275 -4.83 -5.31 -6.60
C MET A 275 -3.94 -6.55 -6.73
N VAL A 276 -2.68 -6.43 -6.31
CA VAL A 276 -1.70 -7.51 -6.18
C VAL A 276 -1.19 -7.55 -4.76
N THR A 277 -1.09 -8.71 -4.14
CA THR A 277 -0.59 -8.85 -2.77
C THR A 277 0.02 -10.22 -2.52
N ASN A 278 0.93 -10.32 -1.54
CA ASN A 278 1.46 -11.58 -1.03
C ASN A 278 0.64 -12.17 0.13
N ALA A 279 -0.50 -11.56 0.50
CA ALA A 279 -1.34 -12.03 1.60
C ALA A 279 -1.86 -13.46 1.36
N LYS A 280 -1.60 -14.39 2.29
CA LYS A 280 -1.97 -15.82 2.15
C LYS A 280 -3.39 -16.12 2.60
N ASN A 281 -4.00 -15.24 3.40
CA ASN A 281 -5.31 -15.42 4.02
C ASN A 281 -6.41 -14.56 3.38
N LEU A 282 -6.38 -14.41 2.06
CA LEU A 282 -7.37 -13.62 1.33
C LEU A 282 -8.79 -14.18 1.47
N SER A 283 -9.76 -13.28 1.67
CA SER A 283 -11.17 -13.61 1.79
C SER A 283 -11.82 -13.88 0.41
N ASN A 284 -13.02 -14.47 0.42
CA ASN A 284 -13.78 -14.64 -0.81
C ASN A 284 -14.14 -13.31 -1.48
N ARG A 285 -14.25 -12.22 -0.72
CA ARG A 285 -14.51 -10.87 -1.25
C ARG A 285 -13.38 -10.41 -2.18
N PHE A 286 -12.11 -10.69 -1.86
CA PHE A 286 -10.98 -10.38 -2.73
C PHE A 286 -11.14 -11.00 -4.12
N HIS A 287 -11.58 -12.26 -4.19
CA HIS A 287 -11.71 -13.00 -5.45
C HIS A 287 -13.07 -12.80 -6.17
N SER A 288 -14.00 -12.06 -5.57
CA SER A 288 -15.39 -11.97 -6.06
C SER A 288 -15.62 -10.90 -7.15
N GLY A 289 -14.61 -10.10 -7.49
CA GLY A 289 -14.77 -8.90 -8.32
C GLY A 289 -15.52 -7.75 -7.63
N LYS A 290 -15.71 -7.84 -6.30
CA LYS A 290 -16.40 -6.83 -5.48
C LYS A 290 -15.45 -6.08 -4.53
N ALA A 291 -14.16 -6.37 -4.61
CA ALA A 291 -13.15 -5.62 -3.86
C ALA A 291 -13.13 -4.16 -4.32
N ALA A 292 -12.95 -3.24 -3.38
CA ALA A 292 -12.93 -1.81 -3.63
C ALA A 292 -11.67 -1.16 -3.06
N MET A 293 -11.28 0.00 -3.58
CA MET A 293 -10.15 0.79 -3.07
C MET A 293 -10.21 0.98 -1.55
N VAL A 294 -11.38 1.29 -1.03
CA VAL A 294 -11.63 1.51 0.41
C VAL A 294 -11.46 0.26 1.29
N ASP A 295 -11.41 -0.93 0.70
CA ASP A 295 -11.18 -2.19 1.43
C ASP A 295 -9.71 -2.39 1.83
N ILE A 296 -8.79 -1.61 1.23
CA ILE A 296 -7.34 -1.75 1.50
C ILE A 296 -7.03 -1.32 2.93
N LEU A 297 -7.46 -0.13 3.38
CA LEU A 297 -7.22 0.32 4.76
C LEU A 297 -7.63 -0.72 5.81
N PRO A 298 -8.87 -1.25 5.84
CA PRO A 298 -9.25 -2.27 6.82
C PRO A 298 -8.38 -3.53 6.75
N SER A 299 -7.90 -3.89 5.55
CA SER A 299 -7.01 -5.05 5.37
C SER A 299 -5.63 -4.82 5.98
N LEU A 300 -5.07 -3.62 5.79
CA LEU A 300 -3.79 -3.24 6.40
C LEU A 300 -3.89 -3.15 7.92
N VAL A 301 -5.01 -2.61 8.44
CA VAL A 301 -5.30 -2.52 9.88
C VAL A 301 -5.38 -3.92 10.50
N ASP A 302 -6.11 -4.84 9.87
CA ASP A 302 -6.23 -6.23 10.34
C ASP A 302 -4.87 -6.94 10.33
N PHE A 303 -4.09 -6.78 9.26
CA PHE A 303 -2.76 -7.39 9.17
C PHE A 303 -1.81 -6.87 10.26
N LEU A 304 -1.74 -5.55 10.43
CA LEU A 304 -0.88 -4.89 11.42
C LEU A 304 -1.41 -5.02 12.86
N GLU A 305 -2.59 -5.60 13.05
CA GLU A 305 -3.25 -5.71 14.36
C GLU A 305 -3.33 -4.34 15.08
N ILE A 306 -3.75 -3.32 14.32
CA ILE A 306 -3.92 -1.98 14.88
C ILE A 306 -5.24 -1.95 15.66
N PRO A 307 -5.22 -1.65 16.97
CA PRO A 307 -6.45 -1.46 17.73
C PRO A 307 -7.16 -0.20 17.26
N VAL A 308 -8.35 -0.36 16.69
CA VAL A 308 -9.19 0.73 16.18
C VAL A 308 -10.51 0.76 16.94
N SER A 309 -10.97 1.95 17.33
CA SER A 309 -12.24 2.11 18.03
C SER A 309 -13.43 1.75 17.14
N GLU A 310 -14.54 1.31 17.75
CA GLU A 310 -15.77 1.04 17.04
C GLU A 310 -16.31 2.26 16.29
N THR A 311 -16.10 3.46 16.84
CA THR A 311 -16.50 4.73 16.20
C THR A 311 -15.73 4.94 14.89
N GLN A 312 -14.44 4.61 14.85
CA GLN A 312 -13.63 4.74 13.64
C GLN A 312 -14.03 3.71 12.59
N THR A 313 -14.17 2.43 12.98
CA THR A 313 -14.53 1.36 12.04
C THR A 313 -15.92 1.55 11.43
N LYS A 314 -16.88 2.12 12.16
CA LYS A 314 -18.21 2.48 11.63
C LYS A 314 -18.19 3.56 10.55
N ASN A 315 -17.15 4.35 10.50
CA ASN A 315 -16.98 5.39 9.48
C ASN A 315 -16.47 4.82 8.15
N TRP A 316 -15.83 3.66 8.14
CA TRP A 316 -15.31 3.07 6.92
C TRP A 316 -16.42 2.65 5.96
N ASP A 317 -16.19 2.83 4.68
CA ASP A 317 -17.01 2.29 3.60
C ASP A 317 -16.50 0.92 3.17
N GLY A 318 -15.22 0.65 3.45
CA GLY A 318 -14.55 -0.60 3.14
C GLY A 318 -14.65 -1.65 4.24
N SER A 319 -14.28 -2.85 3.90
CA SER A 319 -14.13 -3.98 4.81
C SER A 319 -12.91 -4.81 4.44
N SER A 320 -12.29 -5.45 5.44
CA SER A 320 -11.08 -6.23 5.22
C SER A 320 -11.25 -7.31 4.15
N LEU A 321 -10.25 -7.41 3.29
CA LEU A 321 -10.11 -8.44 2.28
C LEU A 321 -9.36 -9.67 2.81
N LEU A 322 -8.93 -9.63 4.07
CA LEU A 322 -8.33 -10.77 4.76
C LEU A 322 -9.40 -11.58 5.49
N LYS A 323 -9.17 -12.88 5.63
CA LYS A 323 -9.99 -13.72 6.52
C LYS A 323 -9.65 -13.39 7.97
N LYS A 324 -10.66 -13.20 8.80
CA LYS A 324 -10.44 -13.13 10.24
C LYS A 324 -9.85 -14.46 10.72
N GLN A 325 -8.77 -14.35 11.45
CA GLN A 325 -8.13 -15.50 12.11
C GLN A 325 -8.95 -15.95 13.30
#